data_bdef3d197e34f1b46c8909de9735e7fa
#
_entry.id   bdef3d197e34f1b46c8909de9735e7fa
#
_cell.length_a   1.000
_cell.length_b   1.000
_cell.length_c   1.000
_cell.angle_alpha   90.00
_cell.angle_beta   90.00
_cell.angle_gamma   90.00
#
_symmetry.space_group_name_H-M   'P 1'
#
loop_
_entity.id
_entity.type
_entity.pdbx_description
1 polymer ?
#
loop_
_entity_poly.entity_id
_entity_poly.type
_entity_poly.pdbx_seq_one_letter_code
_entity_poly.pdbx_strand_id
1 'polypeptide(L)'
;MNRLLLVILLFLTCNCNSIIASTSEYTNKHNQKLPSDSILIAYLQQEYNINPTVNNQIKLLKSGEEKFIDLFEEIRKAKHHIHLEYFNFRNDSIANTLFDLLAEKVKEGVEVRALFDAFGNSSNNQPLKKKHLKAIREKGIQIEKFDPFKFPWINHAFHRDHRKIVVIDGKIGYTGGMNIADYYINGLPEIGEWRDMHARIEGKAVNDLQDIFLDMWNKTSGENISGKEY
;
A
#
# COMPACT_ATOMS: atom_id res chain seq x y z
N MET A 1 -30.96 13.64 -22.73
CA MET A 1 -30.38 13.25 -21.43
C MET A 1 -30.51 11.74 -21.11
N ASN A 2 -31.31 10.97 -21.86
CA ASN A 2 -31.57 9.55 -21.49
C ASN A 2 -30.76 8.48 -22.22
N ARG A 3 -29.99 8.80 -23.26
CA ARG A 3 -29.21 7.78 -24.00
C ARG A 3 -27.83 7.49 -23.38
N LEU A 4 -27.22 8.46 -22.70
CA LEU A 4 -25.93 8.28 -22.05
C LEU A 4 -26.03 7.46 -20.76
N LEU A 5 -27.14 7.63 -20.02
CA LEU A 5 -27.41 6.86 -18.80
C LEU A 5 -27.67 5.36 -19.10
N LEU A 6 -28.31 5.07 -20.24
CA LEU A 6 -28.61 3.69 -20.64
C LEU A 6 -27.34 2.91 -21.04
N VAL A 7 -26.35 3.58 -21.65
CA VAL A 7 -25.08 2.98 -22.03
C VAL A 7 -24.24 2.66 -20.80
N ILE A 8 -24.23 3.54 -19.78
CA ILE A 8 -23.50 3.28 -18.52
C ILE A 8 -24.14 2.13 -17.72
N LEU A 9 -25.48 2.03 -17.70
CA LEU A 9 -26.15 0.89 -17.06
C LEU A 9 -25.90 -0.44 -17.78
N LEU A 10 -25.83 -0.45 -19.12
CA LEU A 10 -25.52 -1.65 -19.89
C LEU A 10 -24.07 -2.13 -19.69
N PHE A 11 -23.12 -1.22 -19.50
CA PHE A 11 -21.74 -1.60 -19.17
C PHE A 11 -21.59 -2.16 -17.76
N LEU A 12 -22.35 -1.68 -16.78
CA LEU A 12 -22.34 -2.20 -15.41
C LEU A 12 -23.02 -3.58 -15.30
N THR A 13 -24.02 -3.88 -16.11
CA THR A 13 -24.68 -5.19 -16.11
C THR A 13 -23.88 -6.26 -16.88
N CYS A 14 -23.13 -5.88 -17.90
CA CYS A 14 -22.32 -6.83 -18.68
C CYS A 14 -21.11 -7.40 -17.91
N ASN A 15 -20.52 -6.60 -17.00
CA ASN A 15 -19.38 -7.07 -16.19
C ASN A 15 -19.77 -7.97 -15.01
N CYS A 16 -20.98 -7.83 -14.45
CA CYS A 16 -21.43 -8.72 -13.38
C CYS A 16 -21.77 -10.14 -13.88
N ASN A 17 -22.31 -10.26 -15.10
CA ASN A 17 -22.70 -11.57 -15.63
C ASN A 17 -21.50 -12.43 -16.04
N SER A 18 -20.35 -11.83 -16.43
CA SER A 18 -19.14 -12.60 -16.76
C SER A 18 -18.45 -13.17 -15.51
N ILE A 19 -18.51 -12.47 -14.37
CA ILE A 19 -17.95 -12.97 -13.11
C ILE A 19 -18.81 -14.11 -12.54
N ILE A 20 -20.15 -14.03 -12.66
CA ILE A 20 -21.06 -15.07 -12.17
C ILE A 20 -21.01 -16.31 -13.06
N ALA A 21 -20.82 -16.17 -14.38
CA ALA A 21 -20.70 -17.31 -15.30
C ALA A 21 -19.41 -18.12 -15.11
N SER A 22 -18.30 -17.47 -14.73
CA SER A 22 -17.02 -18.15 -14.51
C SER A 22 -16.96 -18.98 -13.22
N THR A 23 -17.77 -18.66 -12.22
CA THR A 23 -17.79 -19.42 -10.95
C THR A 23 -18.54 -20.76 -11.05
N SER A 24 -19.30 -21.02 -12.12
CA SER A 24 -20.05 -22.27 -12.32
C SER A 24 -19.22 -23.44 -12.87
N GLU A 25 -18.01 -23.18 -13.40
CA GLU A 25 -17.18 -24.21 -14.06
C GLU A 25 -16.09 -24.83 -13.15
N TYR A 26 -15.87 -24.29 -11.94
CA TYR A 26 -14.85 -24.83 -11.04
C TYR A 26 -15.38 -26.02 -10.23
N THR A 27 -15.46 -27.15 -10.88
CA THR A 27 -15.65 -28.47 -10.22
C THR A 27 -14.33 -29.24 -10.26
N ASN A 28 -14.05 -30.02 -9.21
CA ASN A 28 -12.92 -30.95 -9.27
C ASN A 28 -13.20 -32.06 -10.30
N LYS A 29 -12.19 -32.87 -10.64
CA LYS A 29 -12.29 -34.02 -11.59
C LYS A 29 -13.40 -35.04 -11.23
N HIS A 30 -14.03 -34.95 -10.07
CA HIS A 30 -15.09 -35.81 -9.57
C HIS A 30 -16.45 -35.11 -9.43
N ASN A 31 -16.66 -33.95 -10.04
CA ASN A 31 -17.92 -33.18 -10.00
C ASN A 31 -18.37 -32.80 -8.56
N GLN A 32 -17.47 -32.75 -7.59
CA GLN A 32 -17.80 -32.29 -6.25
C GLN A 32 -17.70 -30.76 -6.20
N LYS A 33 -18.72 -30.14 -5.62
CA LYS A 33 -18.70 -28.70 -5.33
C LYS A 33 -17.57 -28.40 -4.36
N LEU A 34 -16.55 -27.66 -4.80
CA LEU A 34 -15.47 -27.21 -3.95
C LEU A 34 -15.97 -26.21 -2.91
N PRO A 35 -15.39 -26.18 -1.70
CA PRO A 35 -15.61 -25.07 -0.77
C PRO A 35 -15.30 -23.73 -1.44
N SER A 36 -16.00 -22.66 -1.08
CA SER A 36 -15.87 -21.33 -1.70
C SER A 36 -14.41 -20.84 -1.78
N ASP A 37 -13.63 -21.10 -0.73
CA ASP A 37 -12.22 -20.70 -0.66
C ASP A 37 -11.36 -21.47 -1.68
N SER A 38 -11.65 -22.76 -1.89
CA SER A 38 -10.95 -23.59 -2.88
C SER A 38 -11.24 -23.13 -4.30
N ILE A 39 -12.45 -22.65 -4.57
CA ILE A 39 -12.83 -22.10 -5.89
C ILE A 39 -12.05 -20.81 -6.16
N LEU A 40 -11.99 -19.90 -5.16
CA LEU A 40 -11.23 -18.66 -5.27
C LEU A 40 -9.73 -18.95 -5.48
N ILE A 41 -9.15 -19.86 -4.70
CA ILE A 41 -7.75 -20.25 -4.83
C ILE A 41 -7.47 -20.81 -6.24
N ALA A 42 -8.32 -21.75 -6.73
CA ALA A 42 -8.16 -22.33 -8.04
C ALA A 42 -8.24 -21.25 -9.15
N TYR A 43 -9.18 -20.32 -9.02
CA TYR A 43 -9.32 -19.20 -9.96
C TYR A 43 -8.07 -18.30 -9.96
N LEU A 44 -7.57 -17.89 -8.80
CA LEU A 44 -6.37 -17.06 -8.69
C LEU A 44 -5.12 -17.75 -9.23
N GLN A 45 -4.99 -19.05 -9.00
CA GLN A 45 -3.90 -19.86 -9.55
C GLN A 45 -3.96 -19.96 -11.08
N GLN A 46 -5.14 -20.24 -11.63
CA GLN A 46 -5.31 -20.49 -13.05
C GLN A 46 -5.21 -19.20 -13.88
N GLU A 47 -5.87 -18.12 -13.45
CA GLU A 47 -5.99 -16.89 -14.23
C GLU A 47 -4.81 -15.93 -14.00
N TYR A 48 -4.22 -15.95 -12.81
CA TYR A 48 -3.19 -14.97 -12.41
C TYR A 48 -1.87 -15.60 -12.00
N ASN A 49 -1.77 -16.94 -11.98
CA ASN A 49 -0.60 -17.67 -11.47
C ASN A 49 -0.23 -17.28 -10.00
N ILE A 50 -1.24 -16.91 -9.22
CA ILE A 50 -1.08 -16.56 -7.82
C ILE A 50 -1.24 -17.80 -6.96
N ASN A 51 -0.20 -18.18 -6.21
CA ASN A 51 -0.25 -19.29 -5.27
C ASN A 51 -0.40 -18.77 -3.84
N PRO A 52 -1.34 -19.31 -3.05
CA PRO A 52 -1.48 -18.92 -1.66
C PRO A 52 -0.22 -19.27 -0.88
N THR A 53 0.23 -18.36 -0.05
CA THR A 53 1.32 -18.61 0.89
C THR A 53 0.78 -19.17 2.21
N VAL A 54 1.53 -20.05 2.83
CA VAL A 54 1.19 -20.67 4.11
C VAL A 54 2.20 -20.27 5.18
N ASN A 55 1.83 -20.48 6.46
CA ASN A 55 2.67 -20.14 7.62
C ASN A 55 2.93 -18.63 7.75
N ASN A 56 1.91 -17.82 7.43
CA ASN A 56 1.93 -16.40 7.72
C ASN A 56 1.29 -16.14 9.09
N GLN A 57 1.83 -15.16 9.82
CA GLN A 57 1.22 -14.64 11.04
C GLN A 57 0.66 -13.25 10.75
N ILE A 58 -0.55 -12.98 11.23
CA ILE A 58 -1.23 -11.69 11.03
C ILE A 58 -1.66 -11.15 12.39
N LYS A 59 -1.21 -9.93 12.71
CA LYS A 59 -1.67 -9.16 13.86
C LYS A 59 -2.52 -8.00 13.36
N LEU A 60 -3.79 -7.94 13.80
CA LEU A 60 -4.64 -6.80 13.50
C LEU A 60 -4.32 -5.64 14.46
N LEU A 61 -4.14 -4.46 13.90
CA LEU A 61 -3.92 -3.19 14.58
C LEU A 61 -5.20 -2.36 14.38
N LYS A 62 -5.95 -2.18 15.45
CA LYS A 62 -7.34 -1.70 15.41
C LYS A 62 -7.49 -0.21 15.62
N SER A 63 -6.38 0.49 15.82
CA SER A 63 -6.32 1.95 15.98
C SER A 63 -5.02 2.51 15.44
N GLY A 64 -4.98 3.83 15.23
CA GLY A 64 -3.74 4.52 14.87
C GLY A 64 -2.67 4.40 15.95
N GLU A 65 -3.06 4.46 17.22
CA GLU A 65 -2.13 4.28 18.34
C GLU A 65 -1.44 2.91 18.30
N GLU A 66 -2.21 1.82 18.18
CA GLU A 66 -1.66 0.46 18.05
C GLU A 66 -0.72 0.35 16.85
N LYS A 67 -1.14 0.91 15.69
CA LYS A 67 -0.34 0.88 14.47
C LYS A 67 0.98 1.61 14.64
N PHE A 68 0.98 2.85 15.14
CA PHE A 68 2.20 3.64 15.17
C PHE A 68 3.16 3.19 16.25
N ILE A 69 2.67 2.68 17.39
CA ILE A 69 3.52 2.05 18.41
C ILE A 69 4.22 0.82 17.80
N ASP A 70 3.47 -0.12 17.23
CA ASP A 70 4.00 -1.35 16.65
C ASP A 70 4.98 -1.04 15.50
N LEU A 71 4.58 -0.18 14.55
CA LEU A 71 5.41 0.20 13.41
C LEU A 71 6.74 0.85 13.83
N PHE A 72 6.70 1.78 14.78
CA PHE A 72 7.92 2.48 15.22
C PHE A 72 8.86 1.55 16.00
N GLU A 73 8.31 0.59 16.76
CA GLU A 73 9.11 -0.45 17.41
C GLU A 73 9.85 -1.33 16.38
N GLU A 74 9.16 -1.78 15.33
CA GLU A 74 9.78 -2.60 14.29
C GLU A 74 10.80 -1.79 13.45
N ILE A 75 10.51 -0.53 13.13
CA ILE A 75 11.49 0.35 12.47
C ILE A 75 12.78 0.46 13.29
N ARG A 76 12.71 0.62 14.61
CA ARG A 76 13.93 0.66 15.47
C ARG A 76 14.77 -0.60 15.38
N LYS A 77 14.15 -1.75 15.11
CA LYS A 77 14.84 -3.06 15.01
C LYS A 77 15.45 -3.31 13.62
N ALA A 78 15.06 -2.56 12.61
CA ALA A 78 15.52 -2.73 11.23
C ALA A 78 17.04 -2.72 11.11
N LYS A 79 17.58 -3.59 10.23
CA LYS A 79 19.02 -3.78 10.02
C LYS A 79 19.46 -3.60 8.58
N HIS A 80 18.56 -3.78 7.60
CA HIS A 80 18.91 -3.81 6.20
C HIS A 80 18.18 -2.74 5.41
N HIS A 81 16.84 -2.81 5.35
CA HIS A 81 16.05 -1.86 4.58
C HIS A 81 14.67 -1.62 5.17
N ILE A 82 14.12 -0.44 4.87
CA ILE A 82 12.76 -0.05 5.19
C ILE A 82 12.14 0.56 3.94
N HIS A 83 11.10 -0.05 3.43
CA HIS A 83 10.34 0.39 2.28
C HIS A 83 8.93 0.83 2.70
N LEU A 84 8.51 2.03 2.26
CA LEU A 84 7.23 2.62 2.62
C LEU A 84 6.50 3.09 1.36
N GLU A 85 5.26 2.64 1.16
CA GLU A 85 4.36 3.07 0.09
C GLU A 85 3.05 3.53 0.71
N TYR A 86 2.69 4.79 0.50
CA TYR A 86 1.49 5.38 1.06
C TYR A 86 0.77 6.27 0.05
N PHE A 87 -0.55 6.39 0.16
CA PHE A 87 -1.28 7.38 -0.60
C PHE A 87 -0.85 8.80 -0.23
N ASN A 88 -0.64 9.06 1.07
CA ASN A 88 -0.01 10.30 1.52
C ASN A 88 0.77 10.14 2.83
N PHE A 89 1.77 11.00 2.98
CA PHE A 89 2.38 11.38 4.25
C PHE A 89 1.90 12.80 4.57
N ARG A 90 1.19 12.96 5.67
CA ARG A 90 0.77 14.27 6.11
C ARG A 90 1.92 14.99 6.81
N ASN A 91 2.10 16.28 6.57
CA ASN A 91 3.14 17.06 7.28
C ASN A 91 2.67 17.43 8.67
N ASP A 92 2.57 16.45 9.56
CA ASP A 92 2.10 16.55 10.93
C ASP A 92 3.08 15.86 11.91
N SER A 93 2.69 15.73 13.18
CA SER A 93 3.56 15.24 14.24
C SER A 93 4.01 13.79 14.01
N ILE A 94 3.07 12.91 13.66
CA ILE A 94 3.35 11.48 13.42
C ILE A 94 4.29 11.30 12.22
N ALA A 95 4.05 12.00 11.13
CA ALA A 95 4.92 11.88 9.95
C ALA A 95 6.31 12.46 10.23
N ASN A 96 6.41 13.56 10.94
CA ASN A 96 7.71 14.11 11.32
C ASN A 96 8.48 13.16 12.25
N THR A 97 7.81 12.56 13.25
CA THR A 97 8.40 11.55 14.13
C THR A 97 8.88 10.33 13.32
N LEU A 98 8.07 9.87 12.35
CA LEU A 98 8.48 8.78 11.45
C LEU A 98 9.74 9.15 10.67
N PHE A 99 9.78 10.31 10.00
CA PHE A 99 10.95 10.71 9.20
C PHE A 99 12.20 10.95 10.04
N ASP A 100 12.06 11.39 11.29
CA ASP A 100 13.19 11.51 12.22
C ASP A 100 13.73 10.13 12.61
N LEU A 101 12.86 9.19 12.95
CA LEU A 101 13.25 7.81 13.24
C LEU A 101 13.89 7.11 12.02
N LEU A 102 13.35 7.31 10.82
CA LEU A 102 13.94 6.79 9.58
C LEU A 102 15.33 7.38 9.33
N ALA A 103 15.53 8.67 9.63
CA ALA A 103 16.83 9.33 9.51
C ALA A 103 17.87 8.75 10.50
N GLU A 104 17.45 8.36 11.70
CA GLU A 104 18.32 7.63 12.64
C GLU A 104 18.75 6.29 12.05
N LYS A 105 17.82 5.54 11.45
CA LYS A 105 18.12 4.26 10.80
C LYS A 105 19.04 4.40 9.60
N VAL A 106 18.90 5.46 8.80
CA VAL A 106 19.85 5.77 7.71
C VAL A 106 21.26 5.98 8.25
N LYS A 107 21.43 6.68 9.38
CA LYS A 107 22.75 6.85 10.03
C LYS A 107 23.34 5.51 10.52
N GLU A 108 22.49 4.54 10.84
CA GLU A 108 22.92 3.18 11.21
C GLU A 108 23.23 2.31 9.99
N GLY A 109 23.10 2.82 8.76
CA GLY A 109 23.37 2.10 7.50
C GLY A 109 22.17 1.38 6.92
N VAL A 110 20.96 1.59 7.46
CA VAL A 110 19.71 1.02 6.92
C VAL A 110 19.28 1.81 5.68
N GLU A 111 18.97 1.10 4.61
CA GLU A 111 18.46 1.71 3.39
C GLU A 111 16.97 2.04 3.53
N VAL A 112 16.60 3.29 3.24
CA VAL A 112 15.21 3.75 3.39
C VAL A 112 14.68 4.32 2.09
N ARG A 113 13.60 3.70 1.57
CA ARG A 113 12.84 4.18 0.42
C ARG A 113 11.39 4.46 0.80
N ALA A 114 10.88 5.61 0.38
CA ALA A 114 9.51 6.02 0.60
C ALA A 114 8.85 6.47 -0.71
N LEU A 115 7.65 5.98 -0.97
CA LEU A 115 6.85 6.31 -2.14
C LEU A 115 5.50 6.87 -1.70
N PHE A 116 5.00 7.92 -2.38
CA PHE A 116 3.67 8.44 -2.11
C PHE A 116 3.00 8.97 -3.39
N ASP A 117 1.67 8.90 -3.41
CA ASP A 117 0.86 9.37 -4.53
C ASP A 117 0.85 10.90 -4.63
N ALA A 118 1.04 11.43 -5.84
CA ALA A 118 1.09 12.88 -6.07
C ALA A 118 -0.25 13.57 -5.75
N PHE A 119 -1.37 12.95 -6.14
CA PHE A 119 -2.70 13.49 -5.86
C PHE A 119 -3.05 13.32 -4.38
N GLY A 120 -2.76 12.15 -3.79
CA GLY A 120 -2.94 11.90 -2.37
C GLY A 120 -2.23 12.94 -1.49
N ASN A 121 -1.00 13.29 -1.85
CA ASN A 121 -0.29 14.37 -1.18
C ASN A 121 -0.94 15.74 -1.39
N SER A 122 -1.38 16.06 -2.61
CA SER A 122 -1.92 17.38 -2.94
C SER A 122 -3.33 17.60 -2.39
N SER A 123 -4.10 16.54 -2.23
CA SER A 123 -5.49 16.59 -1.76
C SER A 123 -5.62 16.71 -0.24
N ASN A 124 -4.57 16.45 0.52
CA ASN A 124 -4.63 16.59 1.97
C ASN A 124 -4.35 18.05 2.41
N ASN A 125 -4.84 18.43 3.58
CA ASN A 125 -4.75 19.80 4.10
C ASN A 125 -3.36 20.16 4.68
N GLN A 126 -2.45 19.19 4.84
CA GLN A 126 -1.07 19.38 5.29
C GLN A 126 -0.09 18.62 4.37
N PRO A 127 0.02 18.99 3.07
CA PRO A 127 0.85 18.26 2.13
C PRO A 127 2.36 18.45 2.38
N LEU A 128 3.13 17.41 2.05
CA LEU A 128 4.57 17.55 1.92
C LEU A 128 4.89 18.47 0.73
N LYS A 129 5.40 19.68 1.02
CA LYS A 129 5.84 20.66 0.01
C LYS A 129 7.28 20.37 -0.43
N LYS A 130 7.72 20.99 -1.52
CA LYS A 130 9.09 20.84 -2.04
C LYS A 130 10.19 21.02 -0.98
N LYS A 131 10.03 21.99 -0.07
CA LYS A 131 10.99 22.23 1.03
C LYS A 131 11.05 21.05 2.02
N HIS A 132 9.91 20.40 2.32
CA HIS A 132 9.86 19.25 3.21
C HIS A 132 10.52 18.02 2.56
N LEU A 133 10.23 17.76 1.27
CA LEU A 133 10.87 16.68 0.52
C LEU A 133 12.38 16.86 0.42
N LYS A 134 12.85 18.10 0.21
CA LYS A 134 14.27 18.41 0.23
C LYS A 134 14.89 18.05 1.58
N ALA A 135 14.29 18.50 2.69
CA ALA A 135 14.79 18.21 4.04
C ALA A 135 14.79 16.71 4.35
N ILE A 136 13.80 15.93 3.88
CA ILE A 136 13.75 14.48 4.03
C ILE A 136 14.90 13.82 3.25
N ARG A 137 15.15 14.24 2.01
CA ARG A 137 16.26 13.72 1.20
C ARG A 137 17.63 14.07 1.79
N GLU A 138 17.78 15.25 2.38
CA GLU A 138 19.02 15.66 3.06
C GLU A 138 19.34 14.80 4.30
N LYS A 139 18.34 14.11 4.86
CA LYS A 139 18.51 13.09 5.90
C LYS A 139 18.94 11.72 5.35
N GLY A 140 19.12 11.58 4.03
CA GLY A 140 19.50 10.33 3.37
C GLY A 140 18.33 9.40 3.03
N ILE A 141 17.09 9.82 3.24
CA ILE A 141 15.90 9.06 2.88
C ILE A 141 15.61 9.25 1.38
N GLN A 142 15.53 8.18 0.64
CA GLN A 142 15.09 8.20 -0.74
C GLN A 142 13.56 8.34 -0.75
N ILE A 143 13.03 9.47 -1.24
CA ILE A 143 11.58 9.69 -1.28
C ILE A 143 11.14 10.15 -2.66
N GLU A 144 10.21 9.42 -3.26
CA GLU A 144 9.70 9.67 -4.59
C GLU A 144 8.18 9.87 -4.61
N LYS A 145 7.75 10.59 -5.64
CA LYS A 145 6.36 10.94 -5.85
C LYS A 145 5.81 10.19 -7.04
N PHE A 146 4.87 9.28 -6.81
CA PHE A 146 4.20 8.54 -7.86
C PHE A 146 3.29 9.45 -8.68
N ASP A 147 3.42 9.35 -9.99
CA ASP A 147 2.59 9.94 -11.06
C ASP A 147 2.18 11.40 -10.82
N PRO A 148 3.16 12.34 -10.76
CA PRO A 148 2.87 13.75 -10.65
C PRO A 148 2.15 14.26 -11.91
N PHE A 149 1.12 15.10 -11.73
CA PHE A 149 0.46 15.75 -12.86
C PHE A 149 1.43 16.58 -13.69
N LYS A 150 1.51 16.31 -15.00
CA LYS A 150 2.30 17.05 -15.96
C LYS A 150 1.36 17.67 -17.01
N PHE A 151 1.22 19.00 -16.98
CA PHE A 151 0.47 19.72 -18.02
C PHE A 151 1.17 19.58 -19.37
N PRO A 152 0.44 19.37 -20.51
CA PRO A 152 -1.02 19.29 -20.62
C PRO A 152 -1.61 17.87 -20.44
N TRP A 153 -0.82 16.90 -20.04
CA TRP A 153 -1.19 15.47 -19.97
C TRP A 153 -1.97 15.18 -18.69
N ILE A 154 -3.31 15.27 -18.76
CA ILE A 154 -4.22 14.97 -17.64
C ILE A 154 -4.80 13.55 -17.67
N ASN A 155 -4.44 12.74 -18.68
CA ASN A 155 -4.92 11.37 -18.88
C ASN A 155 -4.52 10.41 -17.75
N HIS A 156 -3.51 10.75 -16.94
CA HIS A 156 -3.10 10.02 -15.75
C HIS A 156 -3.88 10.43 -14.47
N ALA A 157 -4.88 11.28 -14.56
CA ALA A 157 -5.65 11.76 -13.40
C ALA A 157 -6.26 10.62 -12.57
N PHE A 158 -6.62 9.51 -13.21
CA PHE A 158 -7.21 8.33 -12.55
C PHE A 158 -6.19 7.23 -12.19
N HIS A 159 -4.94 7.39 -12.59
CA HIS A 159 -3.87 6.46 -12.28
C HIS A 159 -3.29 6.81 -10.90
N ARG A 160 -3.90 6.26 -9.86
CA ARG A 160 -3.58 6.60 -8.47
C ARG A 160 -3.10 5.38 -7.71
N ASP A 161 -2.13 5.61 -6.83
CA ASP A 161 -1.65 4.61 -5.89
C ASP A 161 -2.28 4.83 -4.52
N HIS A 162 -3.27 4.00 -4.16
CA HIS A 162 -3.97 4.09 -2.88
C HIS A 162 -3.52 3.02 -1.88
N ARG A 163 -2.44 2.30 -2.16
CA ARG A 163 -1.90 1.27 -1.27
C ARG A 163 -1.24 1.91 -0.04
N LYS A 164 -1.16 1.14 1.01
CA LYS A 164 -0.40 1.43 2.23
C LYS A 164 0.39 0.19 2.54
N ILE A 165 1.67 0.21 2.24
CA ILE A 165 2.59 -0.90 2.41
C ILE A 165 3.82 -0.41 3.17
N VAL A 166 4.26 -1.16 4.16
CA VAL A 166 5.60 -1.06 4.72
C VAL A 166 6.21 -2.44 4.71
N VAL A 167 7.47 -2.52 4.30
CA VAL A 167 8.28 -3.73 4.44
C VAL A 167 9.56 -3.39 5.20
N ILE A 168 9.88 -4.18 6.20
CA ILE A 168 11.07 -4.03 7.03
C ILE A 168 11.88 -5.33 6.94
N ASP A 169 13.11 -5.21 6.43
CA ASP A 169 14.09 -6.30 6.30
C ASP A 169 13.55 -7.55 5.55
N GLY A 170 12.53 -7.40 4.70
CA GLY A 170 11.86 -8.52 4.03
C GLY A 170 11.15 -9.50 4.98
N LYS A 171 10.97 -9.16 6.25
CA LYS A 171 10.45 -10.05 7.32
C LYS A 171 9.15 -9.59 7.91
N ILE A 172 8.97 -8.29 8.05
CA ILE A 172 7.78 -7.67 8.62
C ILE A 172 7.11 -6.83 7.53
N GLY A 173 5.85 -7.09 7.28
CA GLY A 173 5.02 -6.33 6.36
C GLY A 173 3.87 -5.64 7.08
N TYR A 174 3.48 -4.47 6.60
CA TYR A 174 2.27 -3.78 7.04
C TYR A 174 1.41 -3.43 5.84
N THR A 175 0.09 -3.60 5.98
CA THR A 175 -0.89 -3.12 5.00
C THR A 175 -2.23 -2.82 5.67
N GLY A 176 -3.05 -1.98 5.05
CA GLY A 176 -4.38 -1.63 5.59
C GLY A 176 -4.90 -0.29 5.12
N GLY A 177 -5.85 0.30 5.86
CA GLY A 177 -6.52 1.55 5.47
C GLY A 177 -5.74 2.82 5.86
N MET A 178 -4.97 2.79 6.95
CA MET A 178 -4.38 3.98 7.57
C MET A 178 -3.19 4.54 6.80
N ASN A 179 -3.22 5.82 6.47
CA ASN A 179 -2.04 6.58 6.03
C ASN A 179 -1.14 6.98 7.24
N ILE A 180 -0.18 7.85 7.01
CA ILE A 180 0.66 8.44 8.06
C ILE A 180 0.11 9.83 8.38
N ALA A 181 -0.68 9.92 9.46
CA ALA A 181 -1.31 11.16 9.89
C ALA A 181 -1.78 11.11 11.35
N ASP A 182 -1.73 12.26 12.01
CA ASP A 182 -2.10 12.44 13.44
C ASP A 182 -3.57 12.09 13.72
N TYR A 183 -4.47 12.29 12.74
CA TYR A 183 -5.89 12.06 12.96
C TYR A 183 -6.28 10.60 13.17
N TYR A 184 -5.42 9.65 12.83
CA TYR A 184 -5.65 8.24 13.18
C TYR A 184 -5.51 7.96 14.69
N ILE A 185 -4.84 8.88 15.42
CA ILE A 185 -4.73 8.83 16.89
C ILE A 185 -5.71 9.80 17.54
N ASN A 186 -5.69 11.05 17.09
CA ASN A 186 -6.37 12.16 17.76
C ASN A 186 -7.79 12.43 17.26
N GLY A 187 -8.20 11.72 16.19
CA GLY A 187 -9.44 12.03 15.48
C GLY A 187 -9.37 13.35 14.71
N LEU A 188 -10.53 13.79 14.25
CA LEU A 188 -10.73 15.10 13.60
C LEU A 188 -11.80 15.89 14.35
N PRO A 189 -11.65 17.21 14.54
CA PRO A 189 -12.61 18.02 15.26
C PRO A 189 -14.06 17.90 14.74
N GLU A 190 -14.19 17.76 13.41
CA GLU A 190 -15.49 17.72 12.73
C GLU A 190 -16.14 16.31 12.73
N ILE A 191 -15.34 15.26 12.94
CA ILE A 191 -15.77 13.86 12.82
C ILE A 191 -15.68 13.14 14.18
N GLY A 192 -14.79 13.56 15.06
CA GLY A 192 -14.45 12.87 16.29
C GLY A 192 -13.37 11.79 16.08
N GLU A 193 -13.50 10.67 16.77
CA GLU A 193 -12.57 9.54 16.69
C GLU A 193 -12.56 8.95 15.27
N TRP A 194 -11.36 8.74 14.72
CA TRP A 194 -11.18 8.11 13.42
C TRP A 194 -10.90 6.61 13.58
N ARG A 195 -11.84 5.80 13.16
CA ARG A 195 -11.71 4.35 13.23
C ARG A 195 -11.25 3.76 11.90
N ASP A 196 -10.15 3.05 11.92
CA ASP A 196 -9.58 2.33 10.77
C ASP A 196 -8.76 1.14 11.26
N MET A 197 -8.34 0.26 10.35
CA MET A 197 -7.58 -0.94 10.68
C MET A 197 -6.33 -1.07 9.82
N HIS A 198 -5.31 -1.69 10.41
CA HIS A 198 -4.08 -2.09 9.73
C HIS A 198 -3.74 -3.53 10.11
N ALA A 199 -2.92 -4.19 9.31
CA ALA A 199 -2.40 -5.51 9.61
C ALA A 199 -0.86 -5.47 9.61
N ARG A 200 -0.25 -6.08 10.61
CA ARG A 200 1.14 -6.52 10.58
C ARG A 200 1.17 -7.97 10.13
N ILE A 201 2.08 -8.30 9.23
CA ILE A 201 2.22 -9.60 8.59
C ILE A 201 3.66 -10.07 8.76
N GLU A 202 3.81 -11.34 9.12
CA GLU A 202 5.09 -12.05 9.15
C GLU A 202 4.98 -13.33 8.31
N GLY A 203 6.06 -13.74 7.65
CA GLY A 203 6.08 -14.93 6.82
C GLY A 203 6.18 -14.62 5.32
N LYS A 204 5.90 -15.62 4.49
CA LYS A 204 6.15 -15.56 3.04
C LYS A 204 5.34 -14.48 2.31
N ALA A 205 4.16 -14.10 2.82
CA ALA A 205 3.35 -13.04 2.23
C ALA A 205 4.03 -11.65 2.27
N VAL A 206 5.07 -11.47 3.10
CA VAL A 206 5.87 -10.24 3.11
C VAL A 206 6.62 -10.07 1.79
N ASN A 207 7.06 -11.16 1.14
CA ASN A 207 7.73 -11.11 -0.16
C ASN A 207 6.79 -10.54 -1.24
N ASP A 208 5.50 -10.90 -1.20
CA ASP A 208 4.53 -10.36 -2.15
C ASP A 208 4.36 -8.84 -1.98
N LEU A 209 4.34 -8.35 -0.73
CA LEU A 209 4.32 -6.91 -0.44
C LEU A 209 5.62 -6.23 -0.90
N GLN A 210 6.75 -6.89 -0.75
CA GLN A 210 8.05 -6.41 -1.20
C GLN A 210 8.09 -6.28 -2.72
N ASP A 211 7.62 -7.31 -3.45
CA ASP A 211 7.58 -7.30 -4.92
C ASP A 211 6.67 -6.18 -5.45
N ILE A 212 5.51 -5.98 -4.81
CA ILE A 212 4.60 -4.87 -5.14
C ILE A 212 5.28 -3.52 -4.96
N PHE A 213 5.97 -3.31 -3.84
CA PHE A 213 6.71 -2.07 -3.59
C PHE A 213 7.81 -1.86 -4.63
N LEU A 214 8.63 -2.87 -4.90
CA LEU A 214 9.75 -2.76 -5.85
C LEU A 214 9.28 -2.46 -7.26
N ASP A 215 8.19 -3.10 -7.72
CA ASP A 215 7.58 -2.80 -9.01
C ASP A 215 7.17 -1.31 -9.13
N MET A 216 6.53 -0.78 -8.09
CA MET A 216 6.11 0.63 -8.06
C MET A 216 7.29 1.59 -7.90
N TRP A 217 8.27 1.25 -7.08
CA TRP A 217 9.47 2.04 -6.90
C TRP A 217 10.24 2.16 -8.22
N ASN A 218 10.53 1.03 -8.87
CA ASN A 218 11.27 0.98 -10.13
C ASN A 218 10.57 1.78 -11.25
N LYS A 219 9.26 1.64 -11.37
CA LYS A 219 8.46 2.43 -12.32
C LYS A 219 8.51 3.93 -12.04
N THR A 220 8.63 4.33 -10.79
CA THR A 220 8.57 5.74 -10.39
C THR A 220 9.93 6.40 -10.40
N SER A 221 10.95 5.76 -9.86
CA SER A 221 12.33 6.26 -9.74
C SER A 221 13.12 6.11 -11.05
N GLY A 222 12.77 5.14 -11.88
CA GLY A 222 13.56 4.72 -13.03
C GLY A 222 14.73 3.80 -12.66
N GLU A 223 14.83 3.37 -11.41
CA GLU A 223 15.79 2.37 -10.98
C GLU A 223 15.35 0.96 -11.41
N ASN A 224 16.23 0.00 -11.28
CA ASN A 224 15.93 -1.42 -11.51
C ASN A 224 16.46 -2.25 -10.35
N ILE A 225 15.80 -2.09 -9.22
CA ILE A 225 16.15 -2.80 -7.98
C ILE A 225 15.46 -4.15 -8.00
N SER A 226 16.23 -5.20 -7.83
CA SER A 226 15.76 -6.57 -7.73
C SER A 226 16.80 -7.42 -7.00
N GLY A 227 16.36 -8.54 -6.47
CA GLY A 227 17.29 -9.51 -5.90
C GLY A 227 16.82 -10.08 -4.58
N LYS A 228 17.58 -11.07 -4.09
CA LYS A 228 17.30 -11.77 -2.83
C LYS A 228 17.65 -10.95 -1.58
N GLU A 229 18.08 -9.72 -1.78
CA GLU A 229 18.49 -8.81 -0.71
C GLU A 229 17.28 -8.08 -0.10
N TYR A 230 16.16 -8.16 -0.79
CA TYR A 230 14.91 -7.53 -0.40
C TYR A 230 13.81 -8.55 -0.09
#